data_91fc8a8dcd9bbd8866a2686b194fc884
#
_entry.id   91fc8a8dcd9bbd8866a2686b194fc884
#
_cell.length_a   1.000
_cell.length_b   1.000
_cell.length_c   1.000
_cell.angle_alpha   90.00
_cell.angle_beta   90.00
_cell.angle_gamma   90.00
#
_symmetry.space_group_name_H-M   'P 1'
#
loop_
_entity.id
_entity.type
_entity.pdbx_description
1 polymer ?
#
loop_
_entity_poly.entity_id
_entity_poly.type
_entity_poly.pdbx_seq_one_letter_code
_entity_poly.pdbx_strand_id
1 'polypeptide(L)'
;DTNILKQLMENPNPKANIEYNDNLLSLYSAQKGKCKICGQELELEEIYCHHIIPKELGGTDEYKNLIIVHTDIHKAIHSTDENEVTKIISNFSLNISQIEKLNKFRKKLQLTLV
;
A
#
# COMPACT_ATOMS: atom_id res chain seq x y z
N ASP A 1 -13.83 -4.77 6.80
CA ASP A 1 -14.76 -4.13 7.74
C ASP A 1 -15.73 -3.23 6.99
N THR A 2 -17.03 -3.51 7.15
CA THR A 2 -18.10 -2.77 6.46
C THR A 2 -18.11 -1.29 6.84
N ASN A 3 -17.77 -0.98 8.09
CA ASN A 3 -17.76 0.39 8.58
C ASN A 3 -16.64 1.21 7.93
N ILE A 4 -15.47 0.62 7.76
CA ILE A 4 -14.36 1.29 7.07
C ILE A 4 -14.71 1.52 5.60
N LEU A 5 -15.28 0.51 4.93
CA LEU A 5 -15.71 0.64 3.54
C LEU A 5 -16.72 1.78 3.38
N LYS A 6 -17.69 1.86 4.30
CA LYS A 6 -18.67 2.93 4.30
C LYS A 6 -18.02 4.31 4.44
N GLN A 7 -17.03 4.43 5.34
CA GLN A 7 -16.30 5.69 5.52
C GLN A 7 -15.51 6.08 4.28
N LEU A 8 -14.89 5.11 3.60
CA LEU A 8 -14.20 5.37 2.34
C LEU A 8 -15.14 5.85 1.25
N MET A 9 -16.36 5.28 1.19
CA MET A 9 -17.38 5.70 0.22
C MET A 9 -17.91 7.10 0.50
N GLU A 10 -18.10 7.44 1.76
CA GLU A 10 -18.67 8.73 2.17
C GLU A 10 -17.66 9.88 2.11
N ASN A 11 -16.36 9.57 2.17
CA ASN A 11 -15.29 10.56 2.22
C ASN A 11 -14.24 10.30 1.15
N PRO A 12 -14.62 10.41 -0.15
CA PRO A 12 -13.64 10.25 -1.22
C PRO A 12 -12.63 11.39 -1.19
N ASN A 13 -11.40 11.11 -1.65
CA ASN A 13 -10.38 12.15 -1.75
C ASN A 13 -10.77 13.15 -2.84
N PRO A 14 -11.09 14.41 -2.49
CA PRO A 14 -11.56 15.37 -3.48
C PRO A 14 -10.47 15.80 -4.47
N LYS A 15 -9.19 15.56 -4.15
CA LYS A 15 -8.07 15.88 -5.02
C LYS A 15 -7.72 14.74 -5.98
N ALA A 16 -8.29 13.54 -5.77
CA ALA A 16 -8.07 12.40 -6.62
C ALA A 16 -9.20 12.31 -7.65
N ASN A 17 -8.93 11.67 -8.78
CA ASN A 17 -9.95 11.47 -9.80
C ASN A 17 -10.94 10.35 -9.40
N ILE A 18 -12.02 10.21 -10.17
CA ILE A 18 -13.06 9.21 -9.92
C ILE A 18 -12.48 7.80 -10.03
N GLU A 19 -11.62 7.56 -11.02
CA GLU A 19 -10.99 6.26 -11.22
C GLU A 19 -10.20 5.83 -9.98
N TYR A 20 -9.40 6.73 -9.41
CA TYR A 20 -8.62 6.44 -8.20
C TYR A 20 -9.54 6.07 -7.04
N ASN A 21 -10.58 6.86 -6.80
CA ASN A 21 -11.49 6.63 -5.68
C ASN A 21 -12.25 5.31 -5.85
N ASP A 22 -12.71 5.00 -7.05
CA ASP A 22 -13.41 3.75 -7.34
C ASP A 22 -12.48 2.55 -7.18
N ASN A 23 -11.22 2.66 -7.65
CA ASN A 23 -10.24 1.61 -7.53
C ASN A 23 -9.84 1.36 -6.08
N LEU A 24 -9.75 2.42 -5.26
CA LEU A 24 -9.48 2.28 -3.82
C LEU A 24 -10.55 1.42 -3.16
N LEU A 25 -11.83 1.67 -3.44
CA LEU A 25 -12.94 0.89 -2.90
C LEU A 25 -12.87 -0.56 -3.35
N SER A 26 -12.61 -0.79 -4.64
CA SER A 26 -12.50 -2.13 -5.20
C SER A 26 -11.33 -2.91 -4.60
N LEU A 27 -10.18 -2.25 -4.42
CA LEU A 27 -9.01 -2.86 -3.79
C LEU A 27 -9.25 -3.20 -2.33
N TYR A 28 -9.87 -2.30 -1.59
CA TYR A 28 -10.18 -2.56 -0.19
C TYR A 28 -11.02 -3.84 -0.06
N SER A 29 -12.04 -3.98 -0.89
CA SER A 29 -12.89 -5.17 -0.89
C SER A 29 -12.13 -6.41 -1.35
N ALA A 30 -11.34 -6.31 -2.42
CA ALA A 30 -10.56 -7.43 -2.96
C ALA A 30 -9.50 -7.93 -1.98
N GLN A 31 -8.87 -7.02 -1.24
CA GLN A 31 -7.87 -7.35 -0.22
C GLN A 31 -8.50 -7.70 1.13
N LYS A 32 -9.84 -7.68 1.24
CA LYS A 32 -10.57 -7.98 2.48
C LYS A 32 -10.16 -7.10 3.63
N GLY A 33 -9.86 -5.82 3.35
CA GLY A 33 -9.43 -4.86 4.34
C GLY A 33 -8.04 -5.08 4.90
N LYS A 34 -7.21 -5.89 4.24
CA LYS A 34 -5.87 -6.27 4.74
C LYS A 34 -4.76 -5.65 3.91
N CYS A 35 -3.62 -5.39 4.55
CA CYS A 35 -2.42 -4.95 3.87
C CYS A 35 -1.94 -6.01 2.87
N LYS A 36 -1.60 -5.58 1.67
CA LYS A 36 -1.12 -6.48 0.60
C LYS A 36 0.17 -7.22 0.98
N ILE A 37 1.01 -6.62 1.82
CA ILE A 37 2.32 -7.18 2.17
C ILE A 37 2.29 -7.89 3.52
N CYS A 38 1.87 -7.20 4.60
CA CYS A 38 1.92 -7.81 5.93
C CYS A 38 0.68 -8.65 6.28
N GLY A 39 -0.41 -8.50 5.54
CA GLY A 39 -1.62 -9.30 5.75
C GLY A 39 -2.47 -8.89 6.95
N GLN A 40 -2.10 -7.85 7.68
CA GLN A 40 -2.89 -7.39 8.82
C GLN A 40 -4.15 -6.65 8.37
N GLU A 41 -5.23 -6.80 9.12
CA GLU A 41 -6.41 -5.96 8.94
C GLU A 41 -6.04 -4.51 9.25
N LEU A 42 -6.57 -3.58 8.42
CA LEU A 42 -6.21 -2.17 8.50
C LEU A 42 -7.37 -1.36 9.08
N GLU A 43 -7.05 -0.49 10.04
CA GLU A 43 -7.97 0.56 10.46
C GLU A 43 -7.94 1.68 9.42
N LEU A 44 -8.94 2.57 9.46
CA LEU A 44 -9.07 3.62 8.44
C LEU A 44 -7.80 4.47 8.30
N GLU A 45 -7.21 4.87 9.42
CA GLU A 45 -6.00 5.72 9.47
C GLU A 45 -4.73 4.99 9.04
N GLU A 46 -4.78 3.65 8.91
CA GLU A 46 -3.64 2.84 8.51
C GLU A 46 -3.64 2.52 7.01
N ILE A 47 -4.69 2.92 6.30
CA ILE A 47 -4.86 2.60 4.88
C ILE A 47 -4.06 3.57 4.03
N TYR A 48 -3.18 3.04 3.19
CA TYR A 48 -2.48 3.81 2.17
C TYR A 48 -2.59 3.11 0.82
N CYS A 49 -3.03 3.85 -0.19
CA CYS A 49 -3.11 3.35 -1.55
C CYS A 49 -1.82 3.70 -2.28
N HIS A 50 -0.99 2.69 -2.51
CA HIS A 50 0.33 2.85 -3.12
C HIS A 50 0.26 2.69 -4.62
N HIS A 51 0.89 3.62 -5.36
CA HIS A 51 1.12 3.47 -6.80
C HIS A 51 2.37 2.61 -7.01
N ILE A 52 2.20 1.44 -7.61
CA ILE A 52 3.31 0.50 -7.86
C ILE A 52 4.38 1.18 -8.70
N ILE A 53 3.96 1.81 -9.80
CA ILE A 53 4.81 2.71 -10.58
C ILE A 53 4.36 4.12 -10.26
N PRO A 54 5.25 4.97 -9.71
CA PRO A 54 4.89 6.36 -9.37
C PRO A 54 4.42 7.14 -10.60
N LYS A 55 3.53 8.10 -10.38
CA LYS A 55 3.02 8.95 -11.46
C LYS A 55 4.13 9.69 -12.19
N GLU A 56 5.16 10.16 -11.47
CA GLU A 56 6.31 10.83 -12.07
C GLU A 56 7.15 9.92 -12.98
N LEU A 57 6.98 8.59 -12.85
CA LEU A 57 7.62 7.61 -13.72
C LEU A 57 6.65 6.99 -14.73
N GLY A 58 5.52 7.64 -14.96
CA GLY A 58 4.52 7.19 -15.93
C GLY A 58 3.44 6.29 -15.38
N GLY A 59 3.36 6.14 -14.06
CA GLY A 59 2.32 5.35 -13.41
C GLY A 59 0.95 5.99 -13.55
N THR A 60 -0.10 5.15 -13.49
CA THR A 60 -1.49 5.56 -13.65
C THR A 60 -2.30 5.27 -12.40
N ASP A 61 -3.55 5.74 -12.38
CA ASP A 61 -4.51 5.40 -11.34
C ASP A 61 -5.32 4.13 -11.67
N GLU A 62 -4.89 3.37 -12.67
CA GLU A 62 -5.53 2.11 -13.02
C GLU A 62 -5.41 1.09 -11.88
N TYR A 63 -6.43 0.25 -11.74
CA TYR A 63 -6.50 -0.77 -10.70
C TYR A 63 -5.22 -1.60 -10.60
N LYS A 64 -4.66 -2.02 -11.74
CA LYS A 64 -3.46 -2.86 -11.79
C LYS A 64 -2.19 -2.17 -11.26
N ASN A 65 -2.20 -0.84 -11.15
CA ASN A 65 -1.05 -0.06 -10.66
C ASN A 65 -1.20 0.35 -9.20
N LEU A 66 -2.23 -0.13 -8.51
CA LEU A 66 -2.53 0.28 -7.15
C LEU A 66 -2.57 -0.93 -6.22
N ILE A 67 -2.09 -0.75 -5.00
CA ILE A 67 -2.27 -1.70 -3.89
C ILE A 67 -2.56 -0.94 -2.61
N ILE A 68 -3.24 -1.59 -1.68
CA ILE A 68 -3.44 -1.03 -0.35
C ILE A 68 -2.44 -1.67 0.61
N VAL A 69 -1.75 -0.84 1.37
CA VAL A 69 -0.78 -1.26 2.38
C VAL A 69 -0.96 -0.44 3.65
N HIS A 70 -0.43 -0.95 4.75
CA HIS A 70 -0.32 -0.20 5.99
C HIS A 70 0.60 1.02 5.76
N THR A 71 0.30 2.14 6.39
CA THR A 71 1.10 3.36 6.24
C THR A 71 2.59 3.15 6.54
N ASP A 72 2.92 2.33 7.55
CA ASP A 72 4.33 2.03 7.88
C ASP A 72 4.97 1.12 6.84
N ILE A 73 4.21 0.19 6.27
CA ILE A 73 4.71 -0.64 5.17
C ILE A 73 4.98 0.22 3.94
N HIS A 74 4.14 1.23 3.69
CA HIS A 74 4.40 2.21 2.62
C HIS A 74 5.74 2.93 2.83
N LYS A 75 6.04 3.32 4.07
CA LYS A 75 7.35 3.89 4.40
C LYS A 75 8.49 2.94 4.05
N ALA A 76 8.34 1.65 4.38
CA ALA A 76 9.35 0.64 4.06
C ALA A 76 9.54 0.46 2.56
N ILE A 77 8.47 0.62 1.76
CA ILE A 77 8.58 0.55 0.29
C ILE A 77 9.45 1.70 -0.24
N HIS A 78 9.33 2.89 0.31
CA HIS A 78 9.97 4.11 -0.20
C HIS A 78 11.28 4.47 0.47
N SER A 79 11.57 3.94 1.67
CA SER A 79 12.71 4.39 2.46
C SER A 79 14.04 4.04 1.82
N THR A 80 14.97 5.00 1.85
CA THR A 80 16.36 4.80 1.48
C THR A 80 17.23 4.48 2.70
N ASP A 81 16.65 4.52 3.91
CA ASP A 81 17.34 4.20 5.16
C ASP A 81 17.12 2.73 5.49
N GLU A 82 18.14 1.91 5.30
CA GLU A 82 18.07 0.46 5.54
C GLU A 82 17.71 0.14 7.00
N ASN A 83 18.17 0.96 7.94
CA ASN A 83 17.83 0.75 9.36
C ASN A 83 16.35 0.95 9.62
N GLU A 84 15.73 1.95 8.99
CA GLU A 84 14.28 2.17 9.08
C GLU A 84 13.51 0.98 8.50
N VAL A 85 13.91 0.51 7.33
CA VAL A 85 13.25 -0.64 6.68
C VAL A 85 13.36 -1.88 7.54
N THR A 86 14.56 -2.17 8.07
CA THR A 86 14.80 -3.33 8.95
C THR A 86 13.93 -3.25 10.20
N LYS A 87 13.80 -2.06 10.79
CA LYS A 87 12.95 -1.86 11.96
C LYS A 87 11.48 -2.15 11.67
N ILE A 88 10.99 -1.70 10.52
CA ILE A 88 9.60 -1.95 10.12
C ILE A 88 9.39 -3.45 9.89
N ILE A 89 10.31 -4.12 9.19
CA ILE A 89 10.25 -5.57 8.98
C ILE A 89 10.13 -6.29 10.32
N SER A 90 10.94 -5.90 11.31
CA SER A 90 10.93 -6.50 12.64
C SER A 90 9.61 -6.22 13.36
N ASN A 91 9.13 -4.96 13.33
CA ASN A 91 7.90 -4.57 14.02
C ASN A 91 6.66 -5.33 13.51
N PHE A 92 6.65 -5.65 12.21
CA PHE A 92 5.53 -6.39 11.60
C PHE A 92 5.80 -7.88 11.52
N SER A 93 6.93 -8.36 12.01
CA SER A 93 7.33 -9.76 11.98
C SER A 93 7.17 -10.36 10.57
N LEU A 94 7.63 -9.66 9.56
CA LEU A 94 7.49 -10.11 8.18
C LEU A 94 8.28 -11.41 7.96
N ASN A 95 7.64 -12.38 7.31
CA ASN A 95 8.30 -13.62 6.91
C ASN A 95 9.02 -13.43 5.57
N ILE A 96 9.75 -14.47 5.13
CA ILE A 96 10.54 -14.42 3.89
C ILE A 96 9.66 -14.07 2.69
N SER A 97 8.48 -14.69 2.57
CA SER A 97 7.57 -14.42 1.46
C SER A 97 7.10 -12.97 1.44
N GLN A 98 6.82 -12.40 2.62
CA GLN A 98 6.39 -11.00 2.74
C GLN A 98 7.53 -10.03 2.43
N ILE A 99 8.77 -10.36 2.85
CA ILE A 99 9.94 -9.56 2.51
C ILE A 99 10.19 -9.58 0.99
N GLU A 100 9.98 -10.73 0.34
CA GLU A 100 10.08 -10.82 -1.12
C GLU A 100 9.07 -9.91 -1.82
N LYS A 101 7.84 -9.83 -1.31
CA LYS A 101 6.83 -8.90 -1.84
C LYS A 101 7.26 -7.45 -1.64
N LEU A 102 7.76 -7.12 -0.44
CA LEU A 102 8.28 -5.77 -0.16
C LEU A 102 9.39 -5.41 -1.16
N ASN A 103 10.32 -6.31 -1.38
CA ASN A 103 11.43 -6.11 -2.31
C ASN A 103 10.94 -5.94 -3.75
N LYS A 104 9.90 -6.65 -4.16
CA LYS A 104 9.30 -6.51 -5.48
C LYS A 104 8.85 -5.06 -5.73
N PHE A 105 8.21 -4.45 -4.75
CA PHE A 105 7.74 -3.07 -4.87
C PHE A 105 8.89 -2.06 -4.75
N ARG A 106 9.87 -2.33 -3.90
CA ARG A 106 11.08 -1.50 -3.80
C ARG A 106 11.86 -1.51 -5.13
N LYS A 107 11.97 -2.66 -5.77
CA LYS A 107 12.64 -2.79 -7.07
C LYS A 107 11.97 -1.93 -8.14
N LYS A 108 10.65 -1.83 -8.14
CA LYS A 108 9.91 -0.97 -9.07
C LYS A 108 10.27 0.51 -8.91
N LEU A 109 10.72 0.91 -7.72
CA LEU A 109 11.19 2.26 -7.42
C LEU A 109 12.71 2.40 -7.57
N GLN A 110 13.39 1.35 -8.06
CA GLN A 110 14.84 1.31 -8.23
C GLN A 110 15.59 1.44 -6.90
N LEU A 111 14.97 0.96 -5.82
CA LEU A 111 15.59 0.93 -4.49
C LEU A 111 16.30 -0.40 -4.25
N THR A 112 17.25 -0.39 -3.31
CA THR A 112 18.00 -1.59 -2.93
C THR A 112 17.07 -2.62 -2.27
N LEU A 113 17.39 -3.90 -2.45
CA LEU A 113 16.67 -4.98 -1.76
C LEU A 113 17.13 -5.06 -0.29
N VAL A 114 16.21 -5.48 0.54
CA VAL A 114 16.45 -5.61 1.99
C VAL A 114 16.36 -7.05 2.48
#